data_63c10bd30def93271c6859dacd82543d
#
_entry.id   63c10bd30def93271c6859dacd82543d
#
_cell.length_a   1.000
_cell.length_b   1.000
_cell.length_c   1.000
_cell.angle_alpha   90.00
_cell.angle_beta   90.00
_cell.angle_gamma   90.00
#
_symmetry.space_group_name_H-M   'P 1'
#
loop_
_entity.id
_entity.type
_entity.pdbx_description
1 polymer ?
#
loop_
_entity_poly.entity_id
_entity_poly.type
_entity_poly.pdbx_seq_one_letter_code
_entity_poly.pdbx_strand_id
1 'polypeptide(L)'
;DWFSYLKIEIMKIKENIFLGKKILIYGLGKSGVSSFKFLNNKADVYLFDDDIKKKLNLGLRQKIKNLKEISQIRFDKIIISPGIDIFNCKLSKILKKNFLKIHTDLDVFYSFFKNKSITITGTNGKSTTAKLLHEVLLNQKYDSRLIGNIGNPVLAEKKITKKTIFVIEASSYQLDYSKIFTTKYAVLLNISPDHIERHKNLKNYVNAKFKLLKSQSNQSVAFINKNDPIINNKIKNNSLKQKIIKVDILDKNKILE
;
A
#
# COMPACT_ATOMS: atom_id res chain seq x y z
N ASP A 1 10.56 28.92 18.38
CA ASP A 1 9.38 29.42 19.08
C ASP A 1 8.34 28.29 19.11
N TRP A 2 7.90 27.91 20.34
CA TRP A 2 7.01 26.78 20.60
C TRP A 2 5.67 26.93 19.87
N PHE A 3 5.15 28.14 19.74
CA PHE A 3 3.94 28.48 19.00
C PHE A 3 4.10 28.25 17.49
N SER A 4 5.24 28.56 16.91
CA SER A 4 5.53 28.30 15.50
C SER A 4 5.66 26.79 15.24
N TYR A 5 6.27 26.05 16.17
CA TYR A 5 6.35 24.60 16.10
C TYR A 5 4.97 23.92 16.19
N LEU A 6 4.14 24.38 17.14
CA LEU A 6 2.76 23.91 17.30
C LEU A 6 1.90 24.25 16.07
N LYS A 7 2.08 25.42 15.49
CA LYS A 7 1.38 25.87 14.28
C LYS A 7 1.77 25.05 13.07
N ILE A 8 3.06 24.67 12.93
CA ILE A 8 3.56 23.79 11.89
C ILE A 8 3.06 22.34 12.09
N GLU A 9 3.00 21.83 13.32
CA GLU A 9 2.43 20.52 13.60
C GLU A 9 0.91 20.51 13.36
N ILE A 10 0.19 21.53 13.78
CA ILE A 10 -1.25 21.67 13.53
C ILE A 10 -1.54 21.85 12.02
N MET A 11 -0.69 22.56 11.27
CA MET A 11 -0.79 22.63 9.81
C MET A 11 -0.50 21.29 9.14
N LYS A 12 0.49 20.53 9.60
CA LYS A 12 0.76 19.16 9.13
C LYS A 12 -0.39 18.19 9.43
N ILE A 13 -1.06 18.36 10.57
CA ILE A 13 -2.26 17.59 10.93
C ILE A 13 -3.44 17.98 10.03
N LYS A 14 -3.58 19.25 9.62
CA LYS A 14 -4.62 19.69 8.68
C LYS A 14 -4.42 19.13 7.26
N GLU A 15 -3.22 18.74 6.88
CA GLU A 15 -2.91 18.17 5.55
C GLU A 15 -3.18 16.68 5.42
N ASN A 16 -3.45 15.95 6.51
CA ASN A 16 -3.73 14.51 6.40
C ASN A 16 -5.14 14.29 5.84
N ILE A 17 -5.18 13.72 4.63
CA ILE A 17 -6.40 13.57 3.84
C ILE A 17 -7.45 12.60 4.42
N PHE A 18 -7.13 11.92 5.52
CA PHE A 18 -8.03 10.95 6.19
C PHE A 18 -8.54 11.46 7.54
N LEU A 19 -7.88 12.42 8.19
CA LEU A 19 -8.26 12.94 9.50
C LEU A 19 -9.60 13.68 9.44
N GLY A 20 -10.51 13.34 10.39
CA GLY A 20 -11.84 13.95 10.49
C GLY A 20 -12.77 13.67 9.31
N LYS A 21 -12.40 12.75 8.40
CA LYS A 21 -13.18 12.41 7.20
C LYS A 21 -14.20 11.31 7.47
N LYS A 22 -15.28 11.33 6.71
CA LYS A 22 -16.24 10.25 6.65
C LYS A 22 -15.73 9.17 5.70
N ILE A 23 -15.34 8.03 6.27
CA ILE A 23 -14.60 6.97 5.57
C ILE A 23 -15.39 5.68 5.54
N LEU A 24 -15.57 5.11 4.35
CA LEU A 24 -16.00 3.73 4.18
C LEU A 24 -14.78 2.81 4.13
N ILE A 25 -14.76 1.76 4.94
CA ILE A 25 -13.82 0.64 4.80
C ILE A 25 -14.60 -0.55 4.24
N TYR A 26 -14.20 -1.00 3.06
CA TYR A 26 -14.82 -2.12 2.37
C TYR A 26 -13.89 -3.33 2.30
N GLY A 27 -14.38 -4.45 2.83
CA GLY A 27 -13.62 -5.69 3.02
C GLY A 27 -12.98 -5.74 4.41
N LEU A 28 -13.45 -6.66 5.26
CA LEU A 28 -13.06 -6.78 6.67
C LEU A 28 -12.11 -7.95 6.90
N GLY A 29 -11.24 -8.22 5.94
CA GLY A 29 -10.06 -9.07 6.13
C GLY A 29 -9.00 -8.37 7.01
N LYS A 30 -7.79 -8.95 7.11
CA LYS A 30 -6.70 -8.43 7.96
C LYS A 30 -6.41 -6.94 7.72
N SER A 31 -6.29 -6.50 6.47
CA SER A 31 -6.06 -5.09 6.11
C SER A 31 -7.21 -4.17 6.51
N GLY A 32 -8.46 -4.56 6.24
CA GLY A 32 -9.63 -3.75 6.57
C GLY A 32 -9.83 -3.58 8.07
N VAL A 33 -9.71 -4.68 8.83
CA VAL A 33 -9.78 -4.64 10.31
C VAL A 33 -8.65 -3.78 10.89
N SER A 34 -7.44 -3.89 10.35
CA SER A 34 -6.31 -3.07 10.76
C SER A 34 -6.55 -1.58 10.46
N SER A 35 -7.06 -1.27 9.25
CA SER A 35 -7.42 0.09 8.86
C SER A 35 -8.50 0.68 9.79
N PHE A 36 -9.51 -0.11 10.15
CA PHE A 36 -10.52 0.32 11.12
C PHE A 36 -9.91 0.63 12.49
N LYS A 37 -9.16 -0.31 13.06
CA LYS A 37 -8.52 -0.12 14.38
C LYS A 37 -7.64 1.13 14.42
N PHE A 38 -6.95 1.42 13.32
CA PHE A 38 -6.08 2.59 13.20
C PHE A 38 -6.85 3.90 13.06
N LEU A 39 -7.95 3.92 12.29
CA LEU A 39 -8.70 5.13 11.94
C LEU A 39 -9.88 5.44 12.85
N ASN A 40 -10.37 4.49 13.64
CA ASN A 40 -11.63 4.61 14.40
C ASN A 40 -11.68 5.84 15.32
N ASN A 41 -10.53 6.26 15.89
CA ASN A 41 -10.44 7.45 16.74
C ASN A 41 -9.92 8.69 16.00
N LYS A 42 -9.79 8.62 14.68
CA LYS A 42 -9.21 9.69 13.83
C LYS A 42 -10.16 10.16 12.74
N ALA A 43 -11.23 9.40 12.47
CA ALA A 43 -12.18 9.64 11.39
C ALA A 43 -13.55 9.06 11.75
N ASP A 44 -14.60 9.51 11.05
CA ASP A 44 -15.93 8.90 11.13
C ASP A 44 -15.97 7.68 10.18
N VAL A 45 -15.79 6.47 10.76
CA VAL A 45 -15.58 5.24 10.00
C VAL A 45 -16.83 4.39 9.92
N TYR A 46 -17.16 3.95 8.72
CA TYR A 46 -18.23 3.02 8.39
C TYR A 46 -17.63 1.75 7.77
N LEU A 47 -18.21 0.61 8.05
CA LEU A 47 -17.71 -0.70 7.64
C LEU A 47 -18.70 -1.40 6.72
N PHE A 48 -18.18 -2.06 5.68
CA PHE A 48 -18.95 -2.94 4.82
C PHE A 48 -18.14 -4.15 4.40
N ASP A 49 -18.78 -5.32 4.33
CA ASP A 49 -18.22 -6.54 3.77
C ASP A 49 -19.31 -7.32 3.04
N ASP A 50 -18.97 -8.02 1.97
CA ASP A 50 -19.89 -8.86 1.22
C ASP A 50 -20.33 -10.10 2.01
N ASP A 51 -19.48 -10.56 2.93
CA ASP A 51 -19.72 -11.71 3.81
C ASP A 51 -19.71 -11.30 5.29
N ILE A 52 -20.85 -10.79 5.76
CA ILE A 52 -21.03 -10.31 7.15
C ILE A 52 -21.00 -11.45 8.16
N LYS A 53 -21.17 -12.71 7.75
CA LYS A 53 -21.22 -13.88 8.64
C LYS A 53 -19.89 -14.27 9.25
N LYS A 54 -18.76 -13.76 8.72
CA LYS A 54 -17.43 -14.00 9.28
C LYS A 54 -17.29 -13.30 10.62
N LYS A 55 -17.11 -14.08 11.69
CA LYS A 55 -16.76 -13.78 13.08
C LYS A 55 -16.14 -12.39 13.32
N LEU A 56 -16.98 -11.37 13.43
CA LEU A 56 -16.54 -10.04 13.80
C LEU A 56 -16.73 -9.87 15.32
N ASN A 57 -15.72 -9.37 16.00
CA ASN A 57 -15.82 -8.99 17.41
C ASN A 57 -16.98 -7.99 17.62
N LEU A 58 -17.69 -8.12 18.72
CA LEU A 58 -18.88 -7.32 19.06
C LEU A 58 -18.72 -5.79 18.81
N GLY A 59 -17.54 -5.22 19.10
CA GLY A 59 -17.26 -3.79 18.88
C GLY A 59 -17.22 -3.34 17.42
N LEU A 60 -17.01 -4.25 16.45
CA LEU A 60 -17.05 -3.95 15.02
C LEU A 60 -18.48 -3.93 14.48
N ARG A 61 -19.39 -4.73 15.05
CA ARG A 61 -20.76 -4.93 14.55
C ARG A 61 -21.56 -3.63 14.48
N GLN A 62 -21.41 -2.73 15.46
CA GLN A 62 -22.15 -1.45 15.50
C GLN A 62 -21.78 -0.49 14.36
N LYS A 63 -20.60 -0.64 13.78
CA LYS A 63 -20.11 0.19 12.66
C LYS A 63 -20.41 -0.40 11.29
N ILE A 64 -20.83 -1.68 11.23
CA ILE A 64 -21.15 -2.36 9.97
C ILE A 64 -22.50 -1.88 9.49
N LYS A 65 -22.54 -1.48 8.21
CA LYS A 65 -23.71 -0.98 7.53
C LYS A 65 -24.16 -1.95 6.44
N ASN A 66 -25.43 -2.00 6.17
CA ASN A 66 -25.99 -2.74 5.05
C ASN A 66 -25.89 -1.92 3.75
N LEU A 67 -26.20 -2.56 2.62
CA LEU A 67 -26.12 -1.92 1.30
C LEU A 67 -27.00 -0.67 1.19
N LYS A 68 -28.21 -0.69 1.75
CA LYS A 68 -29.16 0.43 1.70
C LYS A 68 -28.60 1.63 2.47
N GLU A 69 -28.09 1.41 3.68
CA GLU A 69 -27.47 2.45 4.49
C GLU A 69 -26.24 3.06 3.79
N ILE A 70 -25.34 2.21 3.24
CA ILE A 70 -24.14 2.67 2.51
C ILE A 70 -24.51 3.53 1.31
N SER A 71 -25.58 3.19 0.58
CA SER A 71 -26.01 3.94 -0.60
C SER A 71 -26.51 5.36 -0.28
N GLN A 72 -26.95 5.61 0.94
CA GLN A 72 -27.46 6.90 1.41
C GLN A 72 -26.35 7.81 1.98
N ILE A 73 -25.17 7.28 2.27
CA ILE A 73 -24.08 8.03 2.89
C ILE A 73 -23.14 8.57 1.82
N ARG A 74 -22.82 9.86 1.92
CA ARG A 74 -21.76 10.49 1.10
C ARG A 74 -20.43 10.38 1.83
N PHE A 75 -19.55 9.51 1.32
CA PHE A 75 -18.20 9.34 1.87
C PHE A 75 -17.20 10.33 1.25
N ASP A 76 -16.26 10.79 2.06
CA ASP A 76 -15.11 11.60 1.61
C ASP A 76 -14.02 10.70 1.03
N LYS A 77 -13.78 9.54 1.67
CA LYS A 77 -12.80 8.53 1.28
C LYS A 77 -13.38 7.13 1.39
N ILE A 78 -12.86 6.23 0.56
CA ILE A 78 -13.22 4.82 0.57
C ILE A 78 -11.93 4.02 0.61
N ILE A 79 -11.75 3.20 1.63
CA ILE A 79 -10.60 2.31 1.76
C ILE A 79 -11.06 0.91 1.39
N ILE A 80 -10.42 0.31 0.39
CA ILE A 80 -10.74 -1.05 -0.03
C ILE A 80 -9.63 -2.02 0.36
N SER A 81 -10.03 -3.20 0.86
CA SER A 81 -9.11 -4.32 1.05
C SER A 81 -8.61 -4.86 -0.30
N PRO A 82 -7.37 -5.40 -0.37
CA PRO A 82 -6.78 -5.87 -1.64
C PRO A 82 -7.64 -6.90 -2.40
N GLY A 83 -8.40 -7.73 -1.68
CA GLY A 83 -9.28 -8.74 -2.27
C GLY A 83 -10.54 -8.20 -2.97
N ILE A 84 -10.89 -6.91 -2.78
CA ILE A 84 -12.10 -6.34 -3.37
C ILE A 84 -11.89 -6.02 -4.84
N ASP A 85 -12.69 -6.65 -5.71
CA ASP A 85 -12.80 -6.27 -7.12
C ASP A 85 -13.86 -5.19 -7.29
N ILE A 86 -13.47 -3.96 -7.57
CA ILE A 86 -14.41 -2.84 -7.74
C ILE A 86 -15.40 -3.02 -8.90
N PHE A 87 -15.10 -3.93 -9.83
CA PHE A 87 -15.96 -4.22 -10.96
C PHE A 87 -16.98 -5.34 -10.67
N ASN A 88 -16.60 -6.29 -9.77
CA ASN A 88 -17.36 -7.50 -9.45
C ASN A 88 -17.62 -7.63 -7.94
N CYS A 89 -18.27 -6.64 -7.32
CA CYS A 89 -18.62 -6.65 -5.91
C CYS A 89 -20.00 -5.98 -5.67
N LYS A 90 -20.57 -6.18 -4.49
CA LYS A 90 -21.89 -5.61 -4.15
C LYS A 90 -21.96 -4.09 -4.25
N LEU A 91 -20.85 -3.39 -3.97
CA LEU A 91 -20.76 -1.93 -4.07
C LEU A 91 -20.23 -1.43 -5.41
N SER A 92 -20.15 -2.23 -6.47
CA SER A 92 -19.49 -1.86 -7.73
C SER A 92 -19.99 -0.55 -8.34
N LYS A 93 -21.30 -0.29 -8.32
CA LYS A 93 -21.90 0.98 -8.80
C LYS A 93 -21.40 2.19 -8.00
N ILE A 94 -21.37 2.06 -6.67
CA ILE A 94 -20.90 3.12 -5.75
C ILE A 94 -19.41 3.37 -5.95
N LEU A 95 -18.60 2.31 -6.03
CA LEU A 95 -17.15 2.41 -6.19
C LEU A 95 -16.76 3.05 -7.52
N LYS A 96 -17.41 2.65 -8.63
CA LYS A 96 -17.18 3.25 -9.96
C LYS A 96 -17.48 4.75 -9.95
N LYS A 97 -18.61 5.17 -9.38
CA LYS A 97 -19.00 6.59 -9.27
C LYS A 97 -18.02 7.39 -8.38
N ASN A 98 -17.43 6.76 -7.39
CA ASN A 98 -16.51 7.38 -6.42
C ASN A 98 -15.05 6.95 -6.61
N PHE A 99 -14.65 6.57 -7.81
CA PHE A 99 -13.30 6.00 -8.09
C PHE A 99 -12.17 6.89 -7.56
N LEU A 100 -12.28 8.22 -7.69
CA LEU A 100 -11.29 9.16 -7.21
C LEU A 100 -11.14 9.20 -5.67
N LYS A 101 -12.13 8.70 -4.93
CA LYS A 101 -12.11 8.62 -3.46
C LYS A 101 -11.56 7.29 -2.93
N ILE A 102 -11.31 6.31 -3.82
CA ILE A 102 -10.80 4.99 -3.45
C ILE A 102 -9.32 5.09 -3.10
N HIS A 103 -8.95 4.47 -2.01
CA HIS A 103 -7.60 4.36 -1.48
C HIS A 103 -7.35 2.94 -0.95
N THR A 104 -6.10 2.62 -0.66
CA THR A 104 -5.70 1.37 0.00
C THR A 104 -5.12 1.64 1.39
N ASP A 105 -4.88 0.59 2.15
CA ASP A 105 -4.17 0.65 3.43
C ASP A 105 -2.76 1.28 3.30
N LEU A 106 -2.09 1.08 2.15
CA LEU A 106 -0.81 1.74 1.83
C LEU A 106 -0.93 3.26 1.77
N ASP A 107 -2.02 3.79 1.21
CA ASP A 107 -2.25 5.24 1.16
C ASP A 107 -2.48 5.80 2.56
N VAL A 108 -3.27 5.10 3.38
CA VAL A 108 -3.48 5.48 4.77
C VAL A 108 -2.16 5.46 5.52
N PHE A 109 -1.40 4.37 5.41
CA PHE A 109 -0.09 4.25 6.04
C PHE A 109 0.83 5.42 5.66
N TYR A 110 0.99 5.69 4.37
CA TYR A 110 1.87 6.76 3.89
C TYR A 110 1.41 8.15 4.33
N SER A 111 0.11 8.38 4.52
CA SER A 111 -0.39 9.67 4.99
C SER A 111 0.02 9.99 6.43
N PHE A 112 0.19 8.98 7.27
CA PHE A 112 0.57 9.12 8.68
C PHE A 112 2.06 8.89 8.94
N PHE A 113 2.73 8.03 8.16
CA PHE A 113 4.12 7.64 8.39
C PHE A 113 5.00 8.01 7.19
N LYS A 114 5.97 8.90 7.43
CA LYS A 114 6.94 9.37 6.43
C LYS A 114 8.33 8.76 6.62
N ASN A 115 8.39 7.66 7.31
CA ASN A 115 9.61 6.91 7.57
C ASN A 115 10.26 6.38 6.28
N LYS A 116 11.56 6.11 6.34
CA LYS A 116 12.24 5.38 5.26
C LYS A 116 11.57 4.03 5.05
N SER A 117 11.27 3.71 3.82
CA SER A 117 10.66 2.44 3.44
C SER A 117 11.35 1.84 2.24
N ILE A 118 11.42 0.52 2.23
CA ILE A 118 11.86 -0.32 1.13
C ILE A 118 10.67 -1.16 0.75
N THR A 119 10.13 -0.92 -0.44
CA THR A 119 8.92 -1.62 -0.89
C THR A 119 9.28 -2.60 -2.00
N ILE A 120 8.94 -3.86 -1.78
CA ILE A 120 9.23 -4.96 -2.68
C ILE A 120 7.93 -5.38 -3.38
N THR A 121 7.99 -5.44 -4.71
CA THR A 121 6.93 -6.01 -5.55
C THR A 121 7.55 -6.88 -6.66
N GLY A 122 6.74 -7.64 -7.34
CA GLY A 122 7.12 -8.59 -8.38
C GLY A 122 6.08 -9.68 -8.52
N THR A 123 6.25 -10.58 -9.46
CA THR A 123 5.42 -11.79 -9.55
C THR A 123 5.89 -12.81 -8.52
N ASN A 124 7.17 -13.16 -8.54
CA ASN A 124 7.77 -14.18 -7.69
C ASN A 124 8.86 -13.60 -6.79
N GLY A 125 9.16 -14.27 -5.68
CA GLY A 125 10.28 -13.95 -4.78
C GLY A 125 10.04 -12.79 -3.80
N LYS A 126 8.92 -12.10 -3.84
CA LYS A 126 8.59 -10.96 -2.97
C LYS A 126 8.80 -11.25 -1.49
N SER A 127 8.17 -12.31 -0.99
CA SER A 127 8.16 -12.66 0.43
C SER A 127 9.55 -13.06 0.93
N THR A 128 10.29 -13.83 0.12
CA THR A 128 11.66 -14.23 0.43
C THR A 128 12.58 -13.02 0.51
N THR A 129 12.55 -12.16 -0.52
CA THR A 129 13.37 -10.94 -0.55
C THR A 129 13.04 -10.00 0.62
N ALA A 130 11.75 -9.82 0.92
CA ALA A 130 11.33 -8.95 2.02
C ALA A 130 11.80 -9.49 3.39
N LYS A 131 11.67 -10.80 3.63
CA LYS A 131 12.15 -11.44 4.86
C LYS A 131 13.66 -11.33 5.00
N LEU A 132 14.43 -11.71 3.97
CA LEU A 132 15.90 -11.62 3.98
C LEU A 132 16.37 -10.18 4.28
N LEU A 133 15.79 -9.21 3.59
CA LEU A 133 16.16 -7.80 3.80
C LEU A 133 15.84 -7.34 5.22
N HIS A 134 14.67 -7.74 5.74
CA HIS A 134 14.29 -7.44 7.13
C HIS A 134 15.27 -8.05 8.12
N GLU A 135 15.66 -9.30 7.96
CA GLU A 135 16.64 -10.00 8.80
C GLU A 135 18.04 -9.35 8.73
N VAL A 136 18.51 -9.01 7.53
CA VAL A 136 19.78 -8.29 7.35
C VAL A 136 19.76 -6.95 8.10
N LEU A 137 18.68 -6.18 8.00
CA LEU A 137 18.55 -4.91 8.72
C LEU A 137 18.54 -5.12 10.25
N LEU A 138 17.86 -6.15 10.75
CA LEU A 138 17.85 -6.47 12.18
C LEU A 138 19.25 -6.88 12.68
N ASN A 139 19.97 -7.71 11.91
CA ASN A 139 21.34 -8.13 12.24
C ASN A 139 22.31 -6.94 12.28
N GLN A 140 22.05 -5.92 11.46
CA GLN A 140 22.77 -4.64 11.49
C GLN A 140 22.22 -3.66 12.56
N LYS A 141 21.37 -4.13 13.48
CA LYS A 141 20.79 -3.37 14.60
C LYS A 141 19.90 -2.18 14.20
N TYR A 142 19.34 -2.18 12.97
CA TYR A 142 18.32 -1.23 12.60
C TYR A 142 16.96 -1.62 13.19
N ASP A 143 16.15 -0.62 13.58
CA ASP A 143 14.73 -0.84 13.92
C ASP A 143 13.94 -1.09 12.63
N SER A 144 13.95 -2.33 12.15
CA SER A 144 13.26 -2.78 10.96
C SER A 144 11.90 -3.38 11.28
N ARG A 145 10.89 -3.12 10.44
CA ARG A 145 9.54 -3.70 10.54
C ARG A 145 9.14 -4.29 9.20
N LEU A 146 8.79 -5.58 9.22
CA LEU A 146 8.26 -6.30 8.05
C LEU A 146 6.74 -6.21 8.05
N ILE A 147 6.19 -5.53 7.03
CA ILE A 147 4.77 -5.21 6.94
C ILE A 147 4.23 -5.39 5.51
N GLY A 148 2.92 -5.42 5.37
CA GLY A 148 2.25 -5.44 4.07
C GLY A 148 1.52 -6.74 3.78
N ASN A 149 1.75 -7.31 2.61
CA ASN A 149 1.13 -8.57 2.18
C ASN A 149 1.63 -9.78 3.01
N ILE A 150 2.85 -9.68 3.57
CA ILE A 150 3.40 -10.57 4.59
C ILE A 150 3.78 -9.76 5.83
N GLY A 151 4.08 -10.45 6.94
CA GLY A 151 4.31 -9.82 8.23
C GLY A 151 3.02 -9.26 8.80
N ASN A 152 3.11 -8.11 9.45
CA ASN A 152 1.93 -7.42 9.98
C ASN A 152 1.24 -6.59 8.91
N PRO A 153 -0.10 -6.41 8.98
CA PRO A 153 -0.78 -5.39 8.18
C PRO A 153 -0.13 -4.01 8.40
N VAL A 154 0.00 -3.22 7.35
CA VAL A 154 0.76 -1.95 7.39
C VAL A 154 0.34 -0.98 8.49
N LEU A 155 -0.93 -1.04 8.92
CA LEU A 155 -1.48 -0.18 9.97
C LEU A 155 -1.55 -0.84 11.35
N ALA A 156 -0.99 -2.04 11.52
CA ALA A 156 -0.99 -2.76 12.80
C ALA A 156 0.23 -2.47 13.67
N GLU A 157 1.27 -1.86 13.10
CA GLU A 157 2.52 -1.58 13.79
C GLU A 157 2.35 -0.58 14.92
N LYS A 158 3.09 -0.82 16.02
CA LYS A 158 3.12 0.01 17.22
C LYS A 158 4.55 0.46 17.53
N LYS A 159 4.69 1.46 18.40
CA LYS A 159 5.99 1.98 18.85
C LYS A 159 6.92 2.37 17.68
N ILE A 160 6.36 3.03 16.68
CA ILE A 160 7.11 3.53 15.52
C ILE A 160 7.88 4.79 15.95
N THR A 161 9.17 4.81 15.64
CA THR A 161 10.06 5.96 15.87
C THR A 161 10.51 6.56 14.54
N LYS A 162 11.13 7.75 14.56
CA LYS A 162 11.72 8.35 13.34
C LYS A 162 12.84 7.49 12.72
N LYS A 163 13.45 6.58 13.51
CA LYS A 163 14.52 5.66 13.05
C LYS A 163 13.97 4.36 12.46
N THR A 164 12.68 4.06 12.65
CA THR A 164 12.08 2.83 12.14
C THR A 164 12.14 2.80 10.61
N ILE A 165 12.62 1.68 10.06
CA ILE A 165 12.69 1.39 8.62
C ILE A 165 11.62 0.34 8.31
N PHE A 166 10.77 0.61 7.35
CA PHE A 166 9.76 -0.33 6.92
C PHE A 166 10.22 -1.12 5.70
N VAL A 167 10.17 -2.45 5.80
CA VAL A 167 10.27 -3.37 4.68
C VAL A 167 8.85 -3.78 4.33
N ILE A 168 8.38 -3.37 3.17
CA ILE A 168 6.98 -3.50 2.77
C ILE A 168 6.87 -4.48 1.59
N GLU A 169 6.16 -5.58 1.78
CA GLU A 169 5.73 -6.36 0.62
C GLU A 169 4.42 -5.79 0.09
N ALA A 170 4.42 -5.34 -1.18
CA ALA A 170 3.24 -4.79 -1.83
C ALA A 170 2.76 -5.69 -2.97
N SER A 171 1.50 -6.11 -2.91
CA SER A 171 0.82 -6.82 -3.99
C SER A 171 0.41 -5.88 -5.13
N SER A 172 0.18 -6.45 -6.32
CA SER A 172 -0.39 -5.68 -7.44
C SER A 172 -1.76 -5.09 -7.11
N TYR A 173 -2.56 -5.78 -6.30
CA TYR A 173 -3.89 -5.31 -5.88
C TYR A 173 -3.83 -4.07 -4.99
N GLN A 174 -2.89 -4.03 -4.04
CA GLN A 174 -2.68 -2.84 -3.20
C GLN A 174 -2.18 -1.67 -4.04
N LEU A 175 -1.22 -1.89 -4.93
CA LEU A 175 -0.64 -0.85 -5.77
C LEU A 175 -1.64 -0.32 -6.80
N ASP A 176 -2.55 -1.16 -7.31
CA ASP A 176 -3.49 -0.78 -8.37
C ASP A 176 -4.42 0.36 -7.96
N TYR A 177 -4.93 0.35 -6.74
CA TYR A 177 -5.83 1.38 -6.23
C TYR A 177 -5.15 2.41 -5.33
N SER A 178 -3.86 2.26 -5.07
CA SER A 178 -3.07 3.26 -4.34
C SER A 178 -2.87 4.52 -5.18
N LYS A 179 -2.96 5.70 -4.53
CA LYS A 179 -2.90 7.01 -5.18
C LYS A 179 -1.79 7.91 -4.67
N ILE A 180 -1.51 7.84 -3.37
CA ILE A 180 -0.55 8.73 -2.74
C ILE A 180 0.66 7.99 -2.17
N PHE A 181 0.60 6.66 -2.09
CA PHE A 181 1.69 5.87 -1.56
C PHE A 181 2.95 6.01 -2.41
N THR A 182 4.05 6.26 -1.75
CA THR A 182 5.39 6.22 -2.35
C THR A 182 6.39 5.66 -1.35
N THR A 183 7.59 5.35 -1.80
CA THR A 183 8.64 4.73 -1.01
C THR A 183 10.01 5.31 -1.36
N LYS A 184 10.94 5.33 -0.40
CA LYS A 184 12.31 5.78 -0.66
C LYS A 184 13.05 4.81 -1.57
N TYR A 185 12.90 3.51 -1.33
CA TYR A 185 13.51 2.44 -2.11
C TYR A 185 12.43 1.51 -2.66
N ALA A 186 12.35 1.36 -3.96
CA ALA A 186 11.47 0.41 -4.61
C ALA A 186 12.28 -0.76 -5.18
N VAL A 187 11.78 -1.97 -5.02
CA VAL A 187 12.35 -3.19 -5.62
C VAL A 187 11.30 -3.83 -6.50
N LEU A 188 11.58 -3.95 -7.79
CA LEU A 188 10.75 -4.67 -8.75
C LEU A 188 11.52 -5.89 -9.26
N LEU A 189 11.18 -7.06 -8.69
CA LEU A 189 11.97 -8.29 -8.87
C LEU A 189 11.82 -8.89 -10.28
N ASN A 190 10.59 -9.09 -10.70
CA ASN A 190 10.27 -9.71 -11.98
C ASN A 190 8.80 -9.51 -12.34
N ILE A 191 8.47 -9.71 -13.61
CA ILE A 191 7.08 -9.71 -14.09
C ILE A 191 6.89 -10.90 -15.03
N SER A 192 5.96 -11.78 -14.67
CA SER A 192 5.41 -12.83 -15.52
C SER A 192 3.89 -12.80 -15.45
N PRO A 193 3.15 -13.38 -16.40
CA PRO A 193 1.69 -13.43 -16.35
C PRO A 193 1.19 -14.06 -15.06
N ASP A 194 0.36 -13.31 -14.32
CA ASP A 194 -0.26 -13.73 -13.07
C ASP A 194 -1.47 -12.85 -12.79
N HIS A 195 -2.47 -13.36 -12.07
CA HIS A 195 -3.68 -12.63 -11.68
C HIS A 195 -4.41 -11.93 -12.85
N ILE A 196 -4.38 -12.55 -14.04
CA ILE A 196 -4.96 -11.97 -15.26
C ILE A 196 -6.48 -11.85 -15.15
N GLU A 197 -7.13 -12.78 -14.47
CA GLU A 197 -8.57 -12.75 -14.20
C GLU A 197 -8.98 -11.45 -13.46
N ARG A 198 -8.12 -10.94 -12.57
CA ARG A 198 -8.34 -9.73 -11.78
C ARG A 198 -7.95 -8.46 -12.53
N HIS A 199 -6.80 -8.47 -13.19
CA HIS A 199 -6.27 -7.30 -13.91
C HIS A 199 -6.78 -7.20 -15.35
N LYS A 200 -7.54 -8.19 -15.84
CA LYS A 200 -8.08 -8.30 -17.20
C LYS A 200 -7.04 -8.65 -18.27
N ASN A 201 -5.82 -8.15 -18.15
CA ASN A 201 -4.73 -8.45 -19.08
C ASN A 201 -3.37 -8.16 -18.45
N LEU A 202 -2.31 -8.66 -19.07
CA LEU A 202 -0.93 -8.47 -18.62
C LEU A 202 -0.53 -6.98 -18.55
N LYS A 203 -0.99 -6.15 -19.49
CA LYS A 203 -0.69 -4.71 -19.52
C LYS A 203 -1.16 -4.01 -18.26
N ASN A 204 -2.36 -4.32 -17.77
CA ASN A 204 -2.91 -3.74 -16.54
C ASN A 204 -2.15 -4.25 -15.31
N TYR A 205 -1.80 -5.54 -15.26
CA TYR A 205 -0.98 -6.11 -14.18
C TYR A 205 0.40 -5.43 -14.08
N VAL A 206 1.08 -5.27 -15.22
CA VAL A 206 2.34 -4.52 -15.30
C VAL A 206 2.14 -3.09 -14.82
N ASN A 207 1.10 -2.40 -15.31
CA ASN A 207 0.81 -1.02 -14.91
C ASN A 207 0.57 -0.89 -13.40
N ALA A 208 -0.14 -1.85 -12.78
CA ALA A 208 -0.38 -1.84 -11.34
C ALA A 208 0.94 -1.87 -10.56
N LYS A 209 1.88 -2.76 -10.90
CA LYS A 209 3.20 -2.81 -10.25
C LYS A 209 4.05 -1.57 -10.53
N PHE A 210 4.02 -1.06 -11.75
CA PHE A 210 4.76 0.15 -12.14
C PHE A 210 4.27 1.42 -11.46
N LYS A 211 3.07 1.45 -10.86
CA LYS A 211 2.65 2.57 -10.02
C LYS A 211 3.63 2.84 -8.89
N LEU A 212 4.24 1.80 -8.32
CA LEU A 212 5.26 1.95 -7.28
C LEU A 212 6.45 2.79 -7.77
N LEU A 213 6.95 2.54 -8.98
CA LEU A 213 8.06 3.30 -9.55
C LEU A 213 7.62 4.71 -9.97
N LYS A 214 6.43 4.82 -10.56
CA LYS A 214 5.89 6.12 -11.00
C LYS A 214 5.58 7.10 -9.86
N SER A 215 5.29 6.58 -8.65
CA SER A 215 5.02 7.40 -7.48
C SER A 215 6.28 7.97 -6.81
N GLN A 216 7.46 7.47 -7.16
CA GLN A 216 8.73 7.90 -6.57
C GLN A 216 9.16 9.29 -7.03
N SER A 217 9.86 10.01 -6.15
CA SER A 217 10.50 11.29 -6.44
C SER A 217 11.92 11.11 -7.01
N ASN A 218 12.53 12.19 -7.46
CA ASN A 218 13.92 12.22 -7.90
C ASN A 218 14.95 11.88 -6.81
N GLN A 219 14.57 12.00 -5.55
CA GLN A 219 15.39 11.63 -4.40
C GLN A 219 15.30 10.15 -4.05
N SER A 220 14.47 9.38 -4.73
CA SER A 220 14.24 7.95 -4.48
C SER A 220 15.14 7.08 -5.35
N VAL A 221 15.18 5.79 -5.05
CA VAL A 221 15.95 4.79 -5.81
C VAL A 221 15.07 3.59 -6.12
N ALA A 222 15.12 3.11 -7.34
CA ALA A 222 14.47 1.88 -7.77
C ALA A 222 15.52 0.83 -8.16
N PHE A 223 15.41 -0.37 -7.59
CA PHE A 223 16.16 -1.55 -7.97
C PHE A 223 15.30 -2.43 -8.86
N ILE A 224 15.82 -2.81 -10.02
CA ILE A 224 15.09 -3.61 -11.00
C ILE A 224 15.95 -4.74 -11.53
N ASN A 225 15.32 -5.83 -11.94
CA ASN A 225 16.01 -6.92 -12.62
C ASN A 225 16.45 -6.47 -14.02
N LYS A 226 17.77 -6.49 -14.25
CA LYS A 226 18.39 -6.15 -15.54
C LYS A 226 17.92 -7.08 -16.68
N ASN A 227 17.62 -8.33 -16.37
CA ASN A 227 17.36 -9.37 -17.33
C ASN A 227 15.85 -9.61 -17.61
N ASP A 228 14.95 -8.86 -16.96
CA ASP A 228 13.51 -8.93 -17.20
C ASP A 228 13.11 -8.08 -18.42
N PRO A 229 12.67 -8.70 -19.54
CA PRO A 229 12.38 -7.97 -20.77
C PRO A 229 11.14 -7.06 -20.63
N ILE A 230 10.14 -7.46 -19.82
CA ILE A 230 8.91 -6.68 -19.61
C ILE A 230 9.24 -5.40 -18.83
N ILE A 231 10.04 -5.52 -17.76
CA ILE A 231 10.50 -4.38 -16.96
C ILE A 231 11.31 -3.43 -17.83
N ASN A 232 12.31 -3.93 -18.56
CA ASN A 232 13.18 -3.12 -19.38
C ASN A 232 12.42 -2.37 -20.49
N ASN A 233 11.53 -3.05 -21.20
CA ASN A 233 10.68 -2.42 -22.21
C ASN A 233 9.79 -1.32 -21.60
N LYS A 234 9.19 -1.60 -20.44
CA LYS A 234 8.33 -0.64 -19.76
C LYS A 234 9.08 0.60 -19.29
N ILE A 235 10.34 0.46 -18.83
CA ILE A 235 11.19 1.59 -18.42
C ILE A 235 11.57 2.45 -19.61
N LYS A 236 11.97 1.87 -20.73
CA LYS A 236 12.31 2.61 -21.94
C LYS A 236 11.18 3.54 -22.40
N ASN A 237 9.94 3.11 -22.21
CA ASN A 237 8.73 3.81 -22.63
C ASN A 237 8.11 4.72 -21.55
N ASN A 238 8.81 4.97 -20.43
CA ASN A 238 8.31 5.83 -19.37
C ASN A 238 9.41 6.72 -18.81
N SER A 239 9.14 8.01 -18.69
CA SER A 239 10.02 8.92 -17.96
C SER A 239 9.83 8.70 -16.46
N LEU A 240 10.85 8.15 -15.81
CA LEU A 240 10.90 7.91 -14.37
C LEU A 240 11.85 8.93 -13.72
N LYS A 241 11.47 9.48 -12.58
CA LYS A 241 12.17 10.60 -11.94
C LYS A 241 13.34 10.15 -11.05
N GLN A 242 13.24 8.96 -10.46
CA GLN A 242 14.18 8.41 -9.49
C GLN A 242 15.43 7.83 -10.18
N LYS A 243 16.48 7.63 -9.39
CA LYS A 243 17.65 6.84 -9.80
C LYS A 243 17.24 5.38 -9.99
N ILE A 244 17.61 4.77 -11.12
CA ILE A 244 17.36 3.36 -11.40
C ILE A 244 18.67 2.60 -11.32
N ILE A 245 18.67 1.54 -10.50
CA ILE A 245 19.79 0.60 -10.37
C ILE A 245 19.33 -0.74 -10.95
N LYS A 246 20.02 -1.19 -12.00
CA LYS A 246 19.77 -2.49 -12.63
C LYS A 246 20.62 -3.54 -11.94
N VAL A 247 19.97 -4.54 -11.35
CA VAL A 247 20.60 -5.67 -10.67
C VAL A 247 20.68 -6.83 -11.65
N ASP A 248 21.88 -7.36 -11.86
CA ASP A 248 22.11 -8.54 -12.66
C ASP A 248 22.12 -9.80 -11.76
N ILE A 249 21.09 -10.61 -11.86
CA ILE A 249 20.95 -11.82 -11.04
C ILE A 249 21.84 -12.97 -11.55
N LEU A 250 22.32 -12.86 -12.79
CA LEU A 250 23.12 -13.91 -13.42
C LEU A 250 24.64 -13.73 -13.23
N ASP A 251 25.07 -12.57 -12.77
CA ASP A 251 26.49 -12.26 -12.56
C ASP A 251 26.96 -12.81 -11.19
N LYS A 252 27.25 -14.11 -11.15
CA LYS A 252 27.71 -14.81 -9.95
C LYS A 252 29.04 -14.24 -9.41
N ASN A 253 29.85 -13.57 -10.25
CA ASN A 253 31.16 -13.05 -9.89
C ASN A 253 31.07 -11.71 -9.13
N LYS A 254 29.92 -11.01 -9.16
CA LYS A 254 29.71 -9.75 -8.41
C LYS A 254 29.05 -9.93 -7.04
N ILE A 255 28.74 -11.15 -6.65
CA ILE A 255 28.10 -11.45 -5.36
C ILE A 255 29.15 -11.70 -4.27
N LEU A 256 30.42 -11.84 -4.63
CA LEU A 256 31.53 -12.18 -3.74
C LEU A 256 32.54 -11.04 -3.47
N GLU A 257 32.31 -9.85 -3.97
CA GLU A 257 32.95 -8.59 -3.58
C GLU A 257 32.00 -7.73 -2.70
#